data_7ffabe7b01da115136f9b9332dd0f02d
#
_entry.id   7ffabe7b01da115136f9b9332dd0f02d
#
_cell.length_a   1.000
_cell.length_b   1.000
_cell.length_c   1.000
_cell.angle_alpha   90.00
_cell.angle_beta   90.00
_cell.angle_gamma   90.00
#
_symmetry.space_group_name_H-M   'P 1'
#
loop_
_entity.id
_entity.type
_entity.pdbx_description
1 polymer ?
#
loop_
_entity_poly.entity_id
_entity_poly.type
_entity_poly.pdbx_seq_one_letter_code
_entity_poly.pdbx_strand_id
1 'polypeptide(L)'
;MSHLEQFYINGRWAAPSGDAKPFEVINPATEASEGTIHLAGRQDVDVAIQAARDAFDDFAATPLDQRLQMLNTLMAAYQKRLDDMADAISREMGAPRH
;
A
#
# COMPACT_ATOMS: atom_id res chain seq x y z
N MET A 1 0.97 5.04 -11.77
CA MET A 1 0.57 5.30 -10.40
C MET A 1 1.34 6.49 -9.85
N SER A 2 0.62 7.45 -9.29
CA SER A 2 1.19 8.74 -8.89
C SER A 2 1.85 8.73 -7.50
N HIS A 3 1.79 7.62 -6.75
CA HIS A 3 2.26 7.56 -5.36
C HIS A 3 3.31 6.49 -5.11
N LEU A 4 4.07 6.12 -6.14
CA LEU A 4 5.07 5.04 -6.02
C LEU A 4 6.15 5.33 -4.98
N GLU A 5 6.49 6.59 -4.77
CA GLU A 5 7.55 6.98 -3.85
C GLU A 5 7.02 7.52 -2.52
N GLN A 6 5.73 7.31 -2.25
CA GLN A 6 5.11 7.78 -1.02
C GLN A 6 4.57 6.62 -0.21
N PHE A 7 4.37 6.86 1.08
CA PHE A 7 3.74 5.90 2.00
C PHE A 7 2.34 6.39 2.36
N TYR A 8 1.41 5.45 2.52
CA TYR A 8 0.06 5.77 2.98
C TYR A 8 -0.01 5.51 4.48
N ILE A 9 0.03 6.59 5.26
CA ILE A 9 0.08 6.51 6.72
C ILE A 9 -0.94 7.47 7.29
N ASN A 10 -1.71 7.00 8.27
CA ASN A 10 -2.70 7.81 8.98
C ASN A 10 -3.70 8.48 8.05
N GLY A 11 -4.18 7.72 7.05
CA GLY A 11 -5.22 8.18 6.13
C GLY A 11 -4.76 9.15 5.06
N ARG A 12 -3.46 9.30 4.84
CA ARG A 12 -2.94 10.23 3.83
C ARG A 12 -1.61 9.76 3.26
N TRP A 13 -1.27 10.29 2.10
CA TRP A 13 0.01 10.05 1.48
C TRP A 13 1.08 10.87 2.17
N ALA A 14 2.19 10.23 2.54
CA ALA A 14 3.29 10.84 3.25
C ALA A 14 4.60 10.68 2.48
N ALA A 15 5.39 11.74 2.44
CA ALA A 15 6.73 11.68 1.84
C ALA A 15 7.64 10.80 2.69
N PRO A 16 8.62 10.10 2.05
CA PRO A 16 9.59 9.31 2.81
C PRO A 16 10.47 10.20 3.68
N SER A 17 10.95 9.65 4.79
CA SER A 17 11.90 10.33 5.65
C SER A 17 13.29 10.36 5.02
N GLY A 18 14.22 11.13 5.61
CA GLY A 18 15.57 11.26 5.09
C GLY A 18 16.38 9.97 5.10
N ASP A 19 16.00 8.98 5.92
CA ASP A 19 16.67 7.68 5.98
C ASP A 19 16.00 6.61 5.13
N ALA A 20 14.91 6.93 4.42
CA ALA A 20 14.30 6.03 3.45
C ALA A 20 15.21 5.90 2.23
N LYS A 21 15.25 4.69 1.66
CA LYS A 21 16.12 4.39 0.51
C LYS A 21 15.29 4.10 -0.73
N PRO A 22 15.69 4.64 -1.89
CA PRO A 22 15.02 4.28 -3.13
C PRO A 22 15.32 2.84 -3.52
N PHE A 23 14.35 2.20 -4.15
CA PHE A 23 14.49 0.83 -4.64
C PHE A 23 13.80 0.73 -6.00
N GLU A 24 14.53 0.22 -6.97
CA GLU A 24 14.01 0.06 -8.33
C GLU A 24 13.24 -1.27 -8.44
N VAL A 25 12.02 -1.18 -8.97
CA VAL A 25 11.18 -2.35 -9.21
C VAL A 25 11.47 -2.89 -10.60
N ILE A 26 11.94 -4.12 -10.69
CA ILE A 26 12.33 -4.76 -11.95
C ILE A 26 11.28 -5.79 -12.32
N ASN A 27 10.77 -5.71 -13.55
CA ASN A 27 9.88 -6.71 -14.11
C ASN A 27 10.71 -7.97 -14.46
N PRO A 28 10.50 -9.11 -13.79
CA PRO A 28 11.32 -10.30 -14.05
C PRO A 28 11.13 -10.90 -15.43
N ALA A 29 10.01 -10.62 -16.10
CA ALA A 29 9.78 -11.15 -17.44
C ALA A 29 10.52 -10.35 -18.52
N THR A 30 10.60 -9.03 -18.38
CA THR A 30 11.24 -8.13 -19.36
C THR A 30 12.62 -7.65 -18.92
N GLU A 31 12.95 -7.79 -17.65
CA GLU A 31 14.17 -7.29 -17.01
C GLU A 31 14.29 -5.76 -17.04
N ALA A 32 13.20 -5.07 -17.37
CA ALA A 32 13.16 -3.62 -17.41
C ALA A 32 12.61 -3.03 -16.09
N SER A 33 12.99 -1.78 -15.81
CA SER A 33 12.47 -1.06 -14.65
C SER A 33 11.01 -0.69 -14.85
N GLU A 34 10.18 -0.96 -13.84
CA GLU A 34 8.78 -0.52 -13.82
C GLU A 34 8.55 0.70 -12.94
N GLY A 35 9.59 1.24 -12.34
CA GLY A 35 9.53 2.43 -11.52
C GLY A 35 10.39 2.31 -10.29
N THR A 36 10.40 3.39 -9.50
CA THR A 36 11.16 3.46 -8.26
C THR A 36 10.19 3.62 -7.08
N ILE A 37 10.40 2.83 -6.05
CA ILE A 37 9.71 2.99 -4.77
C ILE A 37 10.74 3.38 -3.70
N HIS A 38 10.26 3.74 -2.52
CA HIS A 38 11.15 3.93 -1.37
C HIS A 38 10.92 2.82 -0.34
N LEU A 39 12.01 2.29 0.18
CA LEU A 39 11.96 1.40 1.34
C LEU A 39 11.93 2.27 2.59
N ALA A 40 11.00 1.97 3.48
CA ALA A 40 10.80 2.78 4.68
C ALA A 40 12.07 2.80 5.54
N GLY A 41 12.46 3.97 6.00
CA GLY A 41 13.48 4.12 7.01
C GLY A 41 12.89 3.91 8.41
N ARG A 42 13.75 3.93 9.42
CA ARG A 42 13.33 3.73 10.81
C ARG A 42 12.28 4.76 11.24
N GLN A 43 12.48 6.01 10.86
CA GLN A 43 11.55 7.09 11.21
C GLN A 43 10.17 6.87 10.58
N ASP A 44 10.12 6.41 9.33
CA ASP A 44 8.85 6.11 8.65
C ASP A 44 8.10 4.98 9.36
N VAL A 45 8.83 3.94 9.75
CA VAL A 45 8.25 2.79 10.47
C VAL A 45 7.72 3.23 11.83
N ASP A 46 8.48 4.05 12.56
CA ASP A 46 8.05 4.54 13.87
C ASP A 46 6.76 5.37 13.76
N VAL A 47 6.66 6.24 12.75
CA VAL A 47 5.46 7.03 12.50
C VAL A 47 4.26 6.12 12.16
N ALA A 48 4.46 5.11 11.33
CA ALA A 48 3.41 4.18 10.95
C ALA A 48 2.91 3.37 12.16
N ILE A 49 3.82 2.89 12.99
CA ILE A 49 3.48 2.15 14.21
C ILE A 49 2.69 3.03 15.17
N GLN A 50 3.13 4.27 15.36
CA GLN A 50 2.43 5.20 16.24
C GLN A 50 1.02 5.51 15.74
N ALA A 51 0.86 5.70 14.43
CA ALA A 51 -0.46 5.94 13.83
C ALA A 51 -1.40 4.75 14.05
N ALA A 52 -0.89 3.53 13.88
CA ALA A 52 -1.67 2.31 14.12
C ALA A 52 -2.06 2.19 15.59
N ARG A 53 -1.14 2.51 16.50
CA ARG A 53 -1.39 2.48 17.93
C ARG A 53 -2.47 3.48 18.34
N ASP A 54 -2.39 4.70 17.80
CA ASP A 54 -3.36 5.77 18.10
C ASP A 54 -4.76 5.42 17.59
N ALA A 55 -4.86 4.68 16.49
CA ALA A 55 -6.15 4.28 15.91
C ALA A 55 -6.78 3.08 16.64
N PHE A 56 -6.03 2.37 17.48
CA PHE A 56 -6.47 1.09 18.02
C PHE A 56 -7.71 1.22 18.90
N ASP A 57 -7.70 2.15 19.84
CA ASP A 57 -8.79 2.25 20.83
C ASP A 57 -10.14 2.52 20.15
N ASP A 58 -10.17 3.48 19.24
CA ASP A 58 -11.40 3.83 18.52
C ASP A 58 -11.86 2.67 17.63
N PHE A 59 -10.92 2.03 16.92
CA PHE A 59 -11.28 0.92 16.05
C PHE A 59 -11.74 -0.31 16.84
N ALA A 60 -11.10 -0.60 17.96
CA ALA A 60 -11.48 -1.72 18.82
C ALA A 60 -12.89 -1.57 19.38
N ALA A 61 -13.34 -0.34 19.56
CA ALA A 61 -14.69 -0.04 20.04
C ALA A 61 -15.76 -0.07 18.93
N THR A 62 -15.36 -0.26 17.67
CA THR A 62 -16.29 -0.27 16.54
C THR A 62 -17.21 -1.50 16.62
N PRO A 63 -18.55 -1.31 16.54
CA PRO A 63 -19.48 -2.45 16.55
C PRO A 63 -19.25 -3.42 15.40
N LEU A 64 -19.63 -4.69 15.60
CA LEU A 64 -19.43 -5.75 14.61
C LEU A 64 -20.06 -5.43 13.26
N ASP A 65 -21.31 -4.93 13.27
CA ASP A 65 -22.00 -4.59 12.02
C ASP A 65 -21.27 -3.53 11.21
N GLN A 66 -20.68 -2.54 11.88
CA GLN A 66 -19.90 -1.51 11.21
C GLN A 66 -18.59 -2.08 10.64
N ARG A 67 -17.94 -2.99 11.37
CA ARG A 67 -16.73 -3.66 10.84
C ARG A 67 -17.04 -4.50 9.61
N LEU A 68 -18.16 -5.21 9.62
CA LEU A 68 -18.61 -5.96 8.45
C LEU A 68 -18.89 -5.03 7.27
N GLN A 69 -19.50 -3.88 7.52
CA GLN A 69 -19.75 -2.89 6.48
C GLN A 69 -18.43 -2.34 5.89
N MET A 70 -17.43 -2.11 6.73
CA MET A 70 -16.11 -1.68 6.26
C MET A 70 -15.48 -2.72 5.33
N LEU A 71 -15.56 -4.00 5.69
CA LEU A 71 -15.04 -5.09 4.85
C LEU A 71 -15.79 -5.19 3.52
N ASN A 72 -17.10 -5.03 3.54
CA ASN A 72 -17.91 -5.04 2.31
C ASN A 72 -17.54 -3.85 1.40
N THR A 73 -17.32 -2.69 1.98
CA THR A 73 -16.89 -1.49 1.24
C THR A 73 -15.50 -1.71 0.63
N LEU A 74 -14.59 -2.31 1.38
CA LEU A 74 -13.26 -2.63 0.89
C LEU A 74 -13.33 -3.61 -0.28
N MET A 75 -14.15 -4.65 -0.16
CA MET A 75 -14.34 -5.64 -1.22
C MET A 75 -14.88 -4.99 -2.50
N ALA A 76 -15.89 -4.12 -2.36
CA ALA A 76 -16.45 -3.43 -3.52
C ALA A 76 -15.43 -2.53 -4.20
N ALA A 77 -14.61 -1.82 -3.43
CA ALA A 77 -13.54 -0.97 -3.96
C ALA A 77 -12.49 -1.82 -4.68
N TYR A 78 -12.12 -2.96 -4.12
CA TYR A 78 -11.16 -3.88 -4.74
C TYR A 78 -11.69 -4.42 -6.07
N GLN A 79 -12.96 -4.81 -6.11
CA GLN A 79 -13.57 -5.34 -7.34
C GLN A 79 -13.53 -4.32 -8.49
N LYS A 80 -13.67 -3.05 -8.19
CA LYS A 80 -13.56 -1.98 -9.20
C LYS A 80 -12.14 -1.83 -9.74
N ARG A 81 -11.14 -2.33 -9.02
CA ARG A 81 -9.73 -2.19 -9.37
C ARG A 81 -9.03 -3.50 -9.64
N LEU A 82 -9.79 -4.56 -9.93
CA LEU A 82 -9.22 -5.88 -10.22
C LEU A 82 -8.22 -5.82 -11.39
N ASP A 83 -8.56 -5.08 -12.44
CA ASP A 83 -7.67 -4.96 -13.60
C ASP A 83 -6.38 -4.24 -13.24
N ASP A 84 -6.46 -3.18 -12.44
CA ASP A 84 -5.28 -2.46 -11.98
C ASP A 84 -4.36 -3.37 -11.15
N MET A 85 -4.94 -4.19 -10.28
CA MET A 85 -4.20 -5.14 -9.47
C MET A 85 -3.53 -6.21 -10.33
N ALA A 86 -4.26 -6.73 -11.32
CA ALA A 86 -3.70 -7.72 -12.25
C ALA A 86 -2.52 -7.15 -13.03
N ASP A 87 -2.63 -5.90 -13.47
CA ASP A 87 -1.52 -5.20 -14.13
C ASP A 87 -0.30 -5.07 -13.22
N ALA A 88 -0.51 -4.64 -11.98
CA ALA A 88 0.58 -4.47 -11.03
C ALA A 88 1.31 -5.79 -10.77
N ILE A 89 0.56 -6.88 -10.54
CA ILE A 89 1.13 -8.21 -10.32
C ILE A 89 1.94 -8.65 -11.53
N SER A 90 1.39 -8.47 -12.73
CA SER A 90 2.09 -8.87 -13.96
C SER A 90 3.40 -8.09 -14.15
N ARG A 91 3.38 -6.79 -13.90
CA ARG A 91 4.58 -5.95 -14.06
C ARG A 91 5.64 -6.22 -13.01
N GLU A 92 5.24 -6.44 -11.77
CA GLU A 92 6.18 -6.57 -10.65
C GLU A 92 6.67 -7.99 -10.47
N MET A 93 5.88 -8.99 -10.81
CA MET A 93 6.22 -10.40 -10.64
C MET A 93 6.46 -11.15 -11.95
N GLY A 94 6.08 -10.55 -13.07
CA GLY A 94 6.16 -11.22 -14.37
C GLY A 94 5.11 -12.30 -14.57
N ALA A 95 4.07 -12.33 -13.74
CA ALA A 95 3.01 -13.32 -13.84
C ALA A 95 2.11 -13.07 -15.06
N PRO A 96 1.59 -14.12 -15.72
CA PRO A 96 0.61 -13.95 -16.79
C PRO A 96 -0.69 -13.35 -16.26
N ARG A 97 -1.38 -12.60 -17.11
CA ARG A 97 -2.62 -11.92 -16.72
C ARG A 97 -3.83 -12.85 -16.62
N HIS A 98 -3.75 -14.06 -17.12
CA HIS A 98 -4.89 -15.00 -17.19
C HIS A 98 -4.66 -16.26 -16.39
#